data_2f64ad4c25a1241fa5aad4e5ffd89efb
#
_entry.id   2f64ad4c25a1241fa5aad4e5ffd89efb
#
_cell.length_a   1.000
_cell.length_b   1.000
_cell.length_c   1.000
_cell.angle_alpha   90.00
_cell.angle_beta   90.00
_cell.angle_gamma   90.00
#
_symmetry.space_group_name_H-M   'P 1'
#
loop_
_entity.id
_entity.type
_entity.pdbx_description
1 polymer ?
#
loop_
_entity_poly.entity_id
_entity_poly.type
_entity_poly.pdbx_seq_one_letter_code
_entity_poly.pdbx_strand_id
1 'polypeptide(L)'
;MGAFEYTALDAGGKEQSGILEGDTPRHIRQMLRERQLLPVAVNEVAQKEATRQQSKSFSLGRRVSAADLSLFTRQLATLVRAGLPLEESLLAVSQQTEKPRIQSIVMGVRARVMEGHTLANGFTEFPKVFPEIYRATVSAGEQAGHLDNVLERLADYTESREGMRQKVMAAMLYPIVLSIMCFAIVCGLMTFVVPKVVAVFEASKGKLPFITQALIGTSDFMRSNGFYLVIGIGLAVFLFNRWLQNANNRRRWHRLQLRLPLVGKLSRGFNTARFTRTFSILSAASVPVLEALRISGEVVTNLPMRDAVADAAARVREGAAIGRSLSVSKLFPPMTIHLISSGESSGQLENMLERAAIAQERELDGLLDAMVGLLGPLLIVTMGLFVMGIVFAMLLPIFEMNQLIH
;
A
#
# COMPACT_ATOMS: atom_id res chain seq x y z
N MET A 1 -5.80 19.34 -28.55
CA MET A 1 -4.56 18.56 -28.87
C MET A 1 -4.47 17.38 -27.91
N GLY A 2 -4.50 16.13 -28.39
CA GLY A 2 -4.37 14.93 -27.55
C GLY A 2 -2.93 14.41 -27.48
N ALA A 3 -2.58 13.66 -26.42
CA ALA A 3 -1.32 12.92 -26.34
C ALA A 3 -1.51 11.50 -26.90
N PHE A 4 -0.65 11.11 -27.84
CA PHE A 4 -0.68 9.82 -28.52
C PHE A 4 0.62 9.07 -28.26
N GLU A 5 0.49 7.83 -27.78
CA GLU A 5 1.60 6.90 -27.72
C GLU A 5 1.73 6.18 -29.06
N TYR A 6 2.91 6.23 -29.64
CA TYR A 6 3.20 5.58 -30.91
C TYR A 6 4.25 4.48 -30.79
N THR A 7 4.12 3.51 -31.65
CA THR A 7 5.16 2.53 -31.96
C THR A 7 5.42 2.63 -33.46
N ALA A 8 6.68 2.85 -33.84
CA ALA A 8 7.10 3.00 -35.24
C ALA A 8 8.41 2.28 -35.45
N LEU A 9 8.70 1.92 -36.72
CA LEU A 9 9.96 1.34 -37.15
C LEU A 9 10.80 2.42 -37.81
N ASP A 10 12.09 2.44 -37.50
CA ASP A 10 13.08 3.26 -38.24
C ASP A 10 13.46 2.61 -39.58
N ALA A 11 14.28 3.31 -40.38
CA ALA A 11 14.76 2.81 -41.67
C ALA A 11 15.55 1.51 -41.54
N GLY A 12 16.08 1.17 -40.38
CA GLY A 12 16.79 -0.07 -40.08
C GLY A 12 15.89 -1.21 -39.57
N GLY A 13 14.59 -0.99 -39.48
CA GLY A 13 13.63 -1.97 -38.94
C GLY A 13 13.61 -2.07 -37.42
N LYS A 14 14.29 -1.17 -36.70
CA LYS A 14 14.29 -1.14 -35.24
C LYS A 14 13.05 -0.43 -34.73
N GLU A 15 12.39 -1.04 -33.77
CA GLU A 15 11.20 -0.49 -33.14
C GLU A 15 11.56 0.71 -32.24
N GLN A 16 10.89 1.84 -32.45
CA GLN A 16 10.94 3.04 -31.62
C GLN A 16 9.55 3.33 -31.10
N SER A 17 9.44 3.62 -29.82
CA SER A 17 8.20 4.04 -29.18
C SER A 17 8.39 5.37 -28.48
N GLY A 18 7.34 6.18 -28.45
CA GLY A 18 7.39 7.50 -27.84
C GLY A 18 5.98 8.10 -27.74
N ILE A 19 5.94 9.36 -27.30
CA ILE A 19 4.70 10.12 -27.16
C ILE A 19 4.81 11.37 -28.03
N LEU A 20 3.77 11.64 -28.79
CA LEU A 20 3.60 12.86 -29.60
C LEU A 20 2.27 13.50 -29.30
N GLU A 21 2.24 14.83 -29.32
CA GLU A 21 1.01 15.62 -29.22
C GLU A 21 0.48 15.94 -30.62
N GLY A 22 -0.82 15.85 -30.77
CA GLY A 22 -1.50 16.20 -32.04
C GLY A 22 -3.01 16.12 -31.90
N ASP A 23 -3.71 16.57 -32.95
CA ASP A 23 -5.16 16.66 -32.92
C ASP A 23 -5.85 15.32 -33.23
N THR A 24 -5.23 14.50 -34.07
CA THR A 24 -5.80 13.24 -34.53
C THR A 24 -4.73 12.15 -34.71
N PRO A 25 -5.09 10.87 -34.63
CA PRO A 25 -4.16 9.77 -34.94
C PRO A 25 -3.59 9.83 -36.38
N ARG A 26 -4.32 10.46 -37.31
CA ARG A 26 -3.86 10.68 -38.70
C ARG A 26 -2.75 11.71 -38.74
N HIS A 27 -2.88 12.80 -38.02
CA HIS A 27 -1.85 13.84 -37.90
C HIS A 27 -0.54 13.26 -37.32
N ILE A 28 -0.64 12.45 -36.25
CA ILE A 28 0.54 11.76 -35.67
C ILE A 28 1.21 10.83 -36.67
N ARG A 29 0.44 10.05 -37.45
CA ARG A 29 1.01 9.16 -38.48
C ARG A 29 1.72 9.96 -39.58
N GLN A 30 1.24 11.15 -39.91
CA GLN A 30 1.89 12.04 -40.87
C GLN A 30 3.20 12.58 -40.30
N MET A 31 3.19 13.10 -39.07
CA MET A 31 4.41 13.59 -38.38
C MET A 31 5.47 12.48 -38.25
N LEU A 32 5.09 11.24 -37.99
CA LEU A 32 6.02 10.11 -37.94
C LEU A 32 6.66 9.80 -39.29
N ARG A 33 5.87 9.88 -40.39
CA ARG A 33 6.38 9.70 -41.75
C ARG A 33 7.33 10.81 -42.14
N GLU A 34 7.06 12.06 -41.75
CA GLU A 34 7.97 13.19 -41.98
C GLU A 34 9.29 13.01 -41.23
N ARG A 35 9.30 12.27 -40.10
CA ARG A 35 10.51 11.87 -39.36
C ARG A 35 11.15 10.57 -39.90
N GLN A 36 10.72 10.07 -41.04
CA GLN A 36 11.18 8.82 -41.66
C GLN A 36 10.93 7.57 -40.79
N LEU A 37 9.90 7.63 -39.93
CA LEU A 37 9.45 6.52 -39.10
C LEU A 37 8.18 5.90 -39.68
N LEU A 38 8.15 4.56 -39.79
CA LEU A 38 6.98 3.82 -40.27
C LEU A 38 6.05 3.55 -39.06
N PRO A 39 4.86 4.20 -38.95
CA PRO A 39 3.97 4.01 -37.83
C PRO A 39 3.33 2.62 -37.83
N VAL A 40 3.57 1.83 -36.80
CA VAL A 40 2.97 0.51 -36.58
C VAL A 40 1.68 0.63 -35.77
N ALA A 41 1.73 1.36 -34.65
CA ALA A 41 0.56 1.62 -33.80
C ALA A 41 0.56 3.08 -33.33
N VAL A 42 -0.62 3.68 -33.27
CA VAL A 42 -0.84 5.03 -32.70
C VAL A 42 -2.13 4.96 -31.89
N ASN A 43 -2.03 5.14 -30.58
CA ASN A 43 -3.15 5.06 -29.66
C ASN A 43 -3.19 6.31 -28.78
N GLU A 44 -4.38 6.82 -28.52
CA GLU A 44 -4.57 7.90 -27.55
C GLU A 44 -4.31 7.40 -26.13
N VAL A 45 -3.55 8.18 -25.35
CA VAL A 45 -3.10 7.79 -23.99
C VAL A 45 -4.30 7.55 -23.07
N ALA A 46 -5.28 8.44 -23.06
CA ALA A 46 -6.49 8.33 -22.24
C ALA A 46 -7.29 7.07 -22.58
N GLN A 47 -7.46 6.77 -23.86
CA GLN A 47 -8.20 5.60 -24.34
C GLN A 47 -7.48 4.28 -24.00
N LYS A 48 -6.15 4.25 -24.10
CA LYS A 48 -5.34 3.08 -23.74
C LYS A 48 -5.41 2.77 -22.24
N GLU A 49 -5.38 3.77 -21.37
CA GLU A 49 -5.53 3.58 -19.92
C GLU A 49 -6.97 3.20 -19.54
N ALA A 50 -8.01 3.73 -20.20
CA ALA A 50 -9.39 3.31 -20.00
C ALA A 50 -9.59 1.83 -20.35
N THR A 51 -9.03 1.36 -21.47
CA THR A 51 -9.06 -0.06 -21.85
C THR A 51 -8.31 -0.94 -20.86
N ARG A 52 -7.17 -0.51 -20.35
CA ARG A 52 -6.44 -1.21 -19.27
C ARG A 52 -7.22 -1.24 -17.95
N GLN A 53 -8.09 -0.27 -17.69
CA GLN A 53 -8.94 -0.28 -16.50
C GLN A 53 -10.04 -1.34 -16.58
N GLN A 54 -10.59 -1.60 -17.76
CA GLN A 54 -11.65 -2.60 -17.98
C GLN A 54 -11.10 -4.04 -18.07
N SER A 55 -9.90 -4.22 -18.61
CA SER A 55 -9.30 -5.54 -18.71
C SER A 55 -8.76 -6.00 -17.35
N LYS A 56 -9.31 -7.08 -16.82
CA LYS A 56 -8.75 -7.85 -15.69
C LYS A 56 -7.48 -8.63 -16.06
N SER A 57 -6.90 -8.35 -17.23
CA SER A 57 -5.73 -9.07 -17.71
C SER A 57 -4.55 -8.80 -16.78
N PHE A 58 -3.86 -9.86 -16.44
CA PHE A 58 -2.58 -9.88 -15.72
C PHE A 58 -1.49 -9.25 -16.64
N SER A 59 -1.60 -7.96 -16.92
CA SER A 59 -0.52 -7.27 -17.61
C SER A 59 0.59 -7.02 -16.60
N LEU A 60 1.73 -7.68 -16.80
CA LEU A 60 3.00 -7.40 -16.12
C LEU A 60 3.52 -5.97 -16.36
N GLY A 61 2.72 -5.08 -16.94
CA GLY A 61 3.03 -3.67 -17.12
C GLY A 61 3.21 -3.02 -15.73
N ARG A 62 4.41 -2.54 -15.44
CA ARG A 62 4.80 -1.86 -14.21
C ARG A 62 3.73 -0.84 -13.81
N ARG A 63 3.04 -1.10 -12.72
CA ARG A 63 2.09 -0.13 -12.12
C ARG A 63 2.87 1.10 -11.68
N VAL A 64 2.26 2.29 -11.80
CA VAL A 64 2.80 3.50 -11.18
C VAL A 64 2.87 3.23 -9.67
N SER A 65 4.05 3.37 -9.09
CA SER A 65 4.26 3.13 -7.67
C SER A 65 3.89 4.38 -6.85
N ALA A 66 3.73 4.22 -5.54
CA ALA A 66 3.52 5.36 -4.65
C ALA A 66 4.74 6.31 -4.63
N ALA A 67 5.96 5.76 -4.78
CA ALA A 67 7.19 6.55 -4.92
C ALA A 67 7.17 7.40 -6.19
N ASP A 68 6.68 6.86 -7.30
CA ASP A 68 6.57 7.60 -8.56
C ASP A 68 5.59 8.77 -8.44
N LEU A 69 4.44 8.54 -7.77
CA LEU A 69 3.45 9.58 -7.53
C LEU A 69 4.03 10.66 -6.59
N SER A 70 4.77 10.28 -5.56
CA SER A 70 5.41 11.20 -4.64
C SER A 70 6.42 12.09 -5.34
N LEU A 71 7.30 11.50 -6.16
CA LEU A 71 8.30 12.24 -6.94
C LEU A 71 7.64 13.20 -7.93
N PHE A 72 6.65 12.71 -8.69
CA PHE A 72 5.87 13.53 -9.62
C PHE A 72 5.25 14.74 -8.90
N THR A 73 4.61 14.50 -7.74
CA THR A 73 3.92 15.54 -6.98
C THR A 73 4.91 16.60 -6.48
N ARG A 74 6.06 16.16 -5.94
CA ARG A 74 7.11 17.08 -5.46
C ARG A 74 7.68 17.93 -6.58
N GLN A 75 8.01 17.33 -7.73
CA GLN A 75 8.51 18.06 -8.89
C GLN A 75 7.50 19.09 -9.38
N LEU A 76 6.25 18.68 -9.54
CA LEU A 76 5.18 19.60 -9.99
C LEU A 76 4.97 20.73 -8.99
N ALA A 77 4.88 20.43 -7.69
CA ALA A 77 4.73 21.42 -6.64
C ALA A 77 5.86 22.46 -6.64
N THR A 78 7.11 21.99 -6.79
CA THR A 78 8.29 22.86 -6.81
C THR A 78 8.26 23.82 -8.00
N LEU A 79 7.93 23.34 -9.19
CA LEU A 79 7.89 24.16 -10.41
C LEU A 79 6.74 25.18 -10.37
N VAL A 80 5.55 24.74 -9.96
CA VAL A 80 4.37 25.64 -9.84
C VAL A 80 4.62 26.70 -8.77
N ARG A 81 5.21 26.34 -7.63
CA ARG A 81 5.61 27.31 -6.60
C ARG A 81 6.68 28.30 -7.05
N ALA A 82 7.57 27.88 -7.96
CA ALA A 82 8.54 28.76 -8.60
C ALA A 82 7.92 29.71 -9.62
N GLY A 83 6.61 29.64 -9.86
CA GLY A 83 5.86 30.50 -10.77
C GLY A 83 5.86 30.06 -12.24
N LEU A 84 6.33 28.83 -12.53
CA LEU A 84 6.23 28.32 -13.89
C LEU A 84 4.77 28.05 -14.26
N PRO A 85 4.34 28.36 -15.51
CA PRO A 85 3.04 27.99 -16.03
C PRO A 85 2.79 26.48 -15.88
N LEU A 86 1.55 26.09 -15.63
CA LEU A 86 1.18 24.69 -15.34
C LEU A 86 1.53 23.74 -16.48
N GLU A 87 1.28 24.17 -17.74
CA GLU A 87 1.60 23.38 -18.94
C GLU A 87 3.11 23.18 -19.13
N GLU A 88 3.93 24.18 -18.78
CA GLU A 88 5.39 24.08 -18.83
C GLU A 88 5.92 23.19 -17.69
N SER A 89 5.34 23.34 -16.50
CA SER A 89 5.68 22.49 -15.35
C SER A 89 5.40 21.01 -15.65
N LEU A 90 4.24 20.67 -16.23
CA LEU A 90 3.90 19.31 -16.64
C LEU A 90 4.84 18.78 -17.73
N LEU A 91 5.22 19.62 -18.70
CA LEU A 91 6.19 19.24 -19.73
C LEU A 91 7.55 18.92 -19.12
N ALA A 92 8.06 19.79 -18.26
CA ALA A 92 9.34 19.60 -17.59
C ALA A 92 9.37 18.31 -16.76
N VAL A 93 8.32 18.06 -15.98
CA VAL A 93 8.19 16.80 -15.19
C VAL A 93 8.13 15.58 -16.09
N SER A 94 7.43 15.65 -17.23
CA SER A 94 7.36 14.53 -18.18
C SER A 94 8.73 14.20 -18.79
N GLN A 95 9.54 15.21 -19.07
CA GLN A 95 10.90 15.05 -19.63
C GLN A 95 11.89 14.50 -18.61
N GLN A 96 11.73 14.84 -17.32
CA GLN A 96 12.58 14.34 -16.24
C GLN A 96 12.26 12.89 -15.83
N THR A 97 11.12 12.39 -16.25
CA THR A 97 10.66 11.06 -15.84
C THR A 97 11.21 9.98 -16.75
N GLU A 98 11.99 9.04 -16.18
CA GLU A 98 12.57 7.90 -16.92
C GLU A 98 11.54 6.81 -17.27
N LYS A 99 10.38 6.78 -16.61
CA LYS A 99 9.37 5.74 -16.78
C LYS A 99 8.38 6.13 -17.89
N PRO A 100 8.38 5.44 -19.04
CA PRO A 100 7.53 5.80 -20.18
C PRO A 100 6.04 5.89 -19.85
N ARG A 101 5.58 5.07 -18.88
CA ARG A 101 4.18 5.09 -18.46
C ARG A 101 3.81 6.37 -17.70
N ILE A 102 4.69 6.87 -16.84
CA ILE A 102 4.45 8.11 -16.09
C ILE A 102 4.50 9.27 -17.07
N GLN A 103 5.51 9.29 -17.95
CA GLN A 103 5.61 10.26 -19.03
C GLN A 103 4.32 10.34 -19.84
N SER A 104 3.79 9.18 -20.26
CA SER A 104 2.53 9.07 -20.99
C SER A 104 1.35 9.69 -20.23
N ILE A 105 1.21 9.37 -18.93
CA ILE A 105 0.13 9.89 -18.09
C ILE A 105 0.26 11.41 -17.92
N VAL A 106 1.47 11.91 -17.63
CA VAL A 106 1.71 13.36 -17.44
C VAL A 106 1.44 14.13 -18.72
N MET A 107 1.84 13.59 -19.89
CA MET A 107 1.53 14.20 -21.19
C MET A 107 0.03 14.15 -21.49
N GLY A 108 -0.68 13.08 -21.09
CA GLY A 108 -2.14 13.02 -21.19
C GLY A 108 -2.83 14.10 -20.33
N VAL A 109 -2.38 14.29 -19.11
CA VAL A 109 -2.88 15.36 -18.22
C VAL A 109 -2.56 16.74 -18.82
N ARG A 110 -1.33 16.93 -19.33
CA ARG A 110 -0.93 18.18 -19.98
C ARG A 110 -1.83 18.52 -21.18
N ALA A 111 -2.12 17.54 -22.03
CA ALA A 111 -3.00 17.73 -23.17
C ALA A 111 -4.38 18.27 -22.75
N ARG A 112 -4.96 17.73 -21.66
CA ARG A 112 -6.24 18.22 -21.12
C ARG A 112 -6.14 19.66 -20.59
N VAL A 113 -5.05 20.01 -19.91
CA VAL A 113 -4.81 21.38 -19.44
C VAL A 113 -4.70 22.35 -20.62
N MET A 114 -4.01 21.96 -21.69
CA MET A 114 -3.91 22.78 -22.92
C MET A 114 -5.24 22.91 -23.67
N GLU A 115 -6.17 21.96 -23.50
CA GLU A 115 -7.56 22.04 -24.00
C GLU A 115 -8.44 22.99 -23.16
N GLY A 116 -7.90 23.57 -22.09
CA GLY A 116 -8.61 24.49 -21.21
C GLY A 116 -9.34 23.79 -20.04
N HIS A 117 -9.11 22.48 -19.84
CA HIS A 117 -9.65 21.78 -18.68
C HIS A 117 -8.79 22.05 -17.43
N THR A 118 -9.39 21.88 -16.25
CA THR A 118 -8.67 21.97 -14.98
C THR A 118 -7.70 20.81 -14.80
N LEU A 119 -6.62 21.00 -14.02
CA LEU A 119 -5.67 19.95 -13.68
C LEU A 119 -6.35 18.78 -12.97
N ALA A 120 -7.28 19.08 -12.06
CA ALA A 120 -8.10 18.07 -11.39
C ALA A 120 -8.92 17.22 -12.37
N ASN A 121 -9.45 17.84 -13.43
CA ASN A 121 -10.16 17.11 -14.49
C ASN A 121 -9.20 16.18 -15.26
N GLY A 122 -8.02 16.67 -15.64
CA GLY A 122 -6.98 15.85 -16.27
C GLY A 122 -6.60 14.63 -15.42
N PHE A 123 -6.49 14.77 -14.09
CA PHE A 123 -6.22 13.65 -13.19
C PHE A 123 -7.37 12.65 -13.08
N THR A 124 -8.60 13.08 -13.35
CA THR A 124 -9.78 12.21 -13.29
C THR A 124 -9.77 11.11 -14.36
N GLU A 125 -9.04 11.30 -15.44
CA GLU A 125 -8.85 10.26 -16.47
C GLU A 125 -7.95 9.11 -15.99
N PHE A 126 -7.16 9.34 -14.93
CA PHE A 126 -6.22 8.36 -14.39
C PHE A 126 -6.50 8.01 -12.91
N PRO A 127 -7.70 7.52 -12.53
CA PRO A 127 -8.13 7.35 -11.13
C PRO A 127 -7.34 6.28 -10.38
N LYS A 128 -6.66 5.37 -11.08
CA LYS A 128 -5.76 4.37 -10.46
C LYS A 128 -4.42 4.96 -10.03
N VAL A 129 -4.02 6.09 -10.61
CA VAL A 129 -2.77 6.80 -10.31
C VAL A 129 -3.03 7.93 -9.34
N PHE A 130 -4.06 8.71 -9.58
CA PHE A 130 -4.46 9.86 -8.76
C PHE A 130 -5.71 9.51 -7.94
N PRO A 131 -5.54 9.16 -6.64
CA PRO A 131 -6.65 8.85 -5.75
C PRO A 131 -7.64 10.02 -5.60
N GLU A 132 -8.83 9.75 -5.08
CA GLU A 132 -9.87 10.78 -4.92
C GLU A 132 -9.41 11.97 -4.08
N ILE A 133 -8.71 11.70 -2.96
CA ILE A 133 -8.12 12.76 -2.14
C ILE A 133 -7.24 13.70 -2.99
N TYR A 134 -6.39 13.15 -3.87
CA TYR A 134 -5.47 13.91 -4.70
C TYR A 134 -6.25 14.84 -5.63
N ARG A 135 -7.25 14.31 -6.32
CA ARG A 135 -8.07 15.06 -7.28
C ARG A 135 -8.93 16.12 -6.61
N ALA A 136 -9.55 15.79 -5.47
CA ALA A 136 -10.39 16.73 -4.72
C ALA A 136 -9.56 17.88 -4.15
N THR A 137 -8.36 17.58 -3.60
CA THR A 137 -7.46 18.60 -3.07
C THR A 137 -6.98 19.55 -4.16
N VAL A 138 -6.58 19.03 -5.33
CA VAL A 138 -6.17 19.85 -6.48
C VAL A 138 -7.34 20.68 -7.00
N SER A 139 -8.54 20.11 -7.12
CA SER A 139 -9.74 20.84 -7.55
C SER A 139 -10.04 22.02 -6.63
N ALA A 140 -9.94 21.81 -5.31
CA ALA A 140 -10.15 22.89 -4.36
C ALA A 140 -9.09 23.99 -4.49
N GLY A 141 -7.81 23.62 -4.67
CA GLY A 141 -6.72 24.55 -4.88
C GLY A 141 -6.85 25.37 -6.16
N GLU A 142 -7.31 24.76 -7.25
CA GLU A 142 -7.61 25.46 -8.51
C GLU A 142 -8.75 26.47 -8.34
N GLN A 143 -9.84 26.06 -7.67
CA GLN A 143 -11.00 26.95 -7.43
C GLN A 143 -10.64 28.13 -6.49
N ALA A 144 -9.78 27.88 -5.50
CA ALA A 144 -9.34 28.90 -4.57
C ALA A 144 -8.21 29.79 -5.10
N GLY A 145 -7.58 29.45 -6.23
CA GLY A 145 -6.43 30.16 -6.79
C GLY A 145 -5.11 29.94 -6.02
N HIS A 146 -5.04 28.89 -5.18
CA HIS A 146 -3.88 28.56 -4.34
C HIS A 146 -3.33 27.16 -4.65
N LEU A 147 -3.18 26.87 -5.94
CA LEU A 147 -2.72 25.56 -6.41
C LEU A 147 -1.30 25.22 -5.94
N ASP A 148 -0.44 26.23 -5.83
CA ASP A 148 0.95 26.14 -5.34
C ASP A 148 1.00 25.57 -3.92
N ASN A 149 0.26 26.16 -2.99
CA ASN A 149 0.21 25.72 -1.59
C ASN A 149 -0.40 24.32 -1.46
N VAL A 150 -1.43 24.05 -2.24
CA VAL A 150 -2.12 22.75 -2.24
C VAL A 150 -1.22 21.64 -2.77
N LEU A 151 -0.51 21.86 -3.87
CA LEU A 151 0.45 20.91 -4.42
C LEU A 151 1.60 20.63 -3.46
N GLU A 152 2.09 21.64 -2.72
CA GLU A 152 3.13 21.44 -1.71
C GLU A 152 2.65 20.55 -0.56
N ARG A 153 1.49 20.84 0.03
CA ARG A 153 0.88 19.97 1.07
C ARG A 153 0.63 18.55 0.57
N LEU A 154 0.26 18.43 -0.69
CA LEU A 154 0.02 17.11 -1.31
C LEU A 154 1.34 16.37 -1.57
N ALA A 155 2.42 17.08 -1.88
CA ALA A 155 3.77 16.53 -1.99
C ALA A 155 4.25 16.03 -0.62
N ASP A 156 4.13 16.83 0.43
CA ASP A 156 4.46 16.42 1.80
C ASP A 156 3.67 15.17 2.24
N TYR A 157 2.39 15.11 1.90
CA TYR A 157 1.54 13.94 2.18
C TYR A 157 2.02 12.68 1.46
N THR A 158 2.29 12.79 0.15
CA THR A 158 2.71 11.62 -0.64
C THR A 158 4.11 11.16 -0.24
N GLU A 159 5.02 12.07 0.11
CA GLU A 159 6.35 11.75 0.63
C GLU A 159 6.30 11.10 2.01
N SER A 160 5.54 11.65 2.95
CA SER A 160 5.36 11.07 4.29
C SER A 160 4.81 9.65 4.19
N ARG A 161 3.81 9.45 3.33
CA ARG A 161 3.22 8.12 3.08
C ARG A 161 4.21 7.12 2.48
N GLU A 162 5.03 7.55 1.52
CA GLU A 162 6.05 6.69 0.91
C GLU A 162 7.19 6.42 1.89
N GLY A 163 7.64 7.43 2.64
CA GLY A 163 8.63 7.27 3.71
C GLY A 163 8.21 6.26 4.77
N MET A 164 6.95 6.32 5.24
CA MET A 164 6.39 5.34 6.14
C MET A 164 6.41 3.93 5.54
N ARG A 165 6.00 3.79 4.29
CA ARG A 165 6.04 2.51 3.58
C ARG A 165 7.45 1.95 3.47
N GLN A 166 8.43 2.78 3.12
CA GLN A 166 9.83 2.39 3.01
C GLN A 166 10.41 1.97 4.36
N LYS A 167 10.10 2.69 5.44
CA LYS A 167 10.47 2.29 6.82
C LYS A 167 9.93 0.91 7.16
N VAL A 168 8.64 0.67 6.93
CA VAL A 168 8.03 -0.65 7.19
C VAL A 168 8.67 -1.75 6.36
N MET A 169 8.93 -1.51 5.06
CA MET A 169 9.58 -2.49 4.20
C MET A 169 11.02 -2.78 4.63
N ALA A 170 11.80 -1.76 4.95
CA ALA A 170 13.17 -1.91 5.44
C ALA A 170 13.20 -2.68 6.78
N ALA A 171 12.31 -2.32 7.70
CA ALA A 171 12.17 -2.96 8.99
C ALA A 171 11.76 -4.43 8.91
N MET A 172 10.95 -4.81 7.91
CA MET A 172 10.54 -6.20 7.67
C MET A 172 11.62 -7.06 6.99
N LEU A 173 12.66 -6.46 6.41
CA LEU A 173 13.70 -7.20 5.70
C LEU A 173 14.42 -8.18 6.63
N TYR A 174 14.87 -7.71 7.80
CA TYR A 174 15.57 -8.53 8.78
C TYR A 174 14.72 -9.72 9.30
N PRO A 175 13.47 -9.52 9.77
CA PRO A 175 12.59 -10.62 10.16
C PRO A 175 12.34 -11.65 9.04
N ILE A 176 12.18 -11.20 7.81
CA ILE A 176 11.95 -12.09 6.66
C ILE A 176 13.20 -12.94 6.39
N VAL A 177 14.38 -12.33 6.29
CA VAL A 177 15.64 -13.05 6.04
C VAL A 177 15.90 -14.05 7.16
N LEU A 178 15.76 -13.63 8.42
CA LEU A 178 15.94 -14.51 9.58
C LEU A 178 14.94 -15.67 9.56
N SER A 179 13.66 -15.41 9.25
CA SER A 179 12.61 -16.44 9.16
C SER A 179 12.91 -17.48 8.06
N ILE A 180 13.37 -17.01 6.89
CA ILE A 180 13.76 -17.90 5.78
C ILE A 180 14.94 -18.77 6.19
N MET A 181 15.96 -18.18 6.82
CA MET A 181 17.14 -18.91 7.27
C MET A 181 16.79 -19.95 8.35
N CYS A 182 15.97 -19.55 9.33
CA CYS A 182 15.46 -20.44 10.36
C CYS A 182 14.67 -21.62 9.78
N PHE A 183 13.76 -21.31 8.85
CA PHE A 183 12.97 -22.34 8.16
C PHE A 183 13.87 -23.30 7.37
N ALA A 184 14.87 -22.79 6.67
CA ALA A 184 15.83 -23.62 5.93
C ALA A 184 16.62 -24.56 6.85
N ILE A 185 17.06 -24.08 8.03
CA ILE A 185 17.75 -24.89 9.02
C ILE A 185 16.83 -26.01 9.56
N VAL A 186 15.60 -25.67 9.94
CA VAL A 186 14.63 -26.66 10.43
C VAL A 186 14.33 -27.71 9.36
N CYS A 187 14.08 -27.30 8.13
CA CYS A 187 13.86 -28.21 7.01
C CYS A 187 15.08 -29.11 6.77
N GLY A 188 16.30 -28.55 6.83
CA GLY A 188 17.54 -29.31 6.69
C GLY A 188 17.70 -30.36 7.79
N LEU A 189 17.48 -29.99 9.06
CA LEU A 189 17.53 -30.93 10.19
C LEU A 189 16.48 -32.04 10.03
N MET A 190 15.26 -31.70 9.68
CA MET A 190 14.15 -32.65 9.48
C MET A 190 14.41 -33.60 8.32
N THR A 191 15.01 -33.13 7.22
CA THR A 191 15.21 -33.92 6.00
C THR A 191 16.45 -34.80 6.06
N PHE A 192 17.55 -34.32 6.67
CA PHE A 192 18.85 -34.99 6.63
C PHE A 192 19.26 -35.61 7.95
N VAL A 193 18.97 -34.98 9.09
CA VAL A 193 19.44 -35.42 10.40
C VAL A 193 18.47 -36.36 11.07
N VAL A 194 17.20 -36.00 11.17
CA VAL A 194 16.17 -36.82 11.83
C VAL A 194 16.10 -38.25 11.26
N PRO A 195 16.07 -38.49 9.93
CA PRO A 195 15.99 -39.85 9.37
C PRO A 195 17.21 -40.71 9.70
N LYS A 196 18.42 -40.12 9.77
CA LYS A 196 19.65 -40.85 10.13
C LYS A 196 19.62 -41.33 11.58
N VAL A 197 19.14 -40.47 12.49
CA VAL A 197 18.98 -40.83 13.88
C VAL A 197 17.92 -41.92 14.07
N VAL A 198 16.79 -41.79 13.39
CA VAL A 198 15.68 -42.79 13.41
C VAL A 198 16.16 -44.14 12.95
N ALA A 199 16.89 -44.24 11.83
CA ALA A 199 17.40 -45.51 11.30
C ALA A 199 18.29 -46.24 12.29
N VAL A 200 19.10 -45.55 13.11
CA VAL A 200 19.91 -46.14 14.16
C VAL A 200 19.02 -46.75 15.26
N PHE A 201 17.91 -46.09 15.62
CA PHE A 201 16.98 -46.60 16.65
C PHE A 201 16.11 -47.74 16.19
N GLU A 202 15.62 -47.73 14.94
CA GLU A 202 14.87 -48.86 14.38
C GLU A 202 15.71 -50.14 14.38
N ALA A 203 17.02 -50.04 14.12
CA ALA A 203 17.93 -51.18 14.18
C ALA A 203 18.05 -51.78 15.60
N SER A 204 17.78 -50.96 16.64
CA SER A 204 17.94 -51.37 18.06
C SER A 204 16.65 -51.95 18.68
N LYS A 205 15.53 -52.06 17.96
CA LYS A 205 14.21 -52.56 18.41
C LYS A 205 13.65 -51.89 19.69
N GLY A 206 14.13 -50.68 20.05
CA GLY A 206 13.66 -49.88 21.18
C GLY A 206 12.29 -49.21 20.89
N LYS A 207 11.45 -49.04 21.93
CA LYS A 207 10.25 -48.19 21.81
C LYS A 207 10.65 -46.73 21.78
N LEU A 208 10.27 -46.01 20.73
CA LEU A 208 10.53 -44.60 20.58
C LEU A 208 9.63 -43.78 21.52
N PRO A 209 10.18 -42.75 22.25
CA PRO A 209 9.38 -41.80 23.01
C PRO A 209 8.36 -41.06 22.16
N PHE A 210 7.24 -40.65 22.75
CA PHE A 210 6.16 -39.94 22.06
C PHE A 210 6.63 -38.70 21.30
N ILE A 211 7.55 -37.90 21.88
CA ILE A 211 8.09 -36.70 21.28
C ILE A 211 8.86 -37.02 20.00
N THR A 212 9.66 -38.11 20.01
CA THR A 212 10.42 -38.56 18.83
C THR A 212 9.47 -39.10 17.75
N GLN A 213 8.43 -39.84 18.12
CA GLN A 213 7.39 -40.31 17.17
C GLN A 213 6.67 -39.13 16.52
N ALA A 214 6.30 -38.08 17.30
CA ALA A 214 5.67 -36.86 16.76
C ALA A 214 6.59 -36.11 15.81
N LEU A 215 7.90 -36.04 16.13
CA LEU A 215 8.90 -35.42 15.27
C LEU A 215 9.05 -36.17 13.95
N ILE A 216 9.13 -37.51 13.99
CA ILE A 216 9.22 -38.36 12.80
C ILE A 216 7.96 -38.19 11.94
N GLY A 217 6.76 -38.30 12.53
CA GLY A 217 5.52 -38.10 11.80
C GLY A 217 5.43 -36.73 11.13
N THR A 218 5.92 -35.67 11.79
CA THR A 218 5.97 -34.33 11.21
C THR A 218 6.99 -34.25 10.07
N SER A 219 8.17 -34.89 10.23
CA SER A 219 9.20 -34.95 9.18
C SER A 219 8.71 -35.67 7.95
N ASP A 220 8.11 -36.86 8.12
CA ASP A 220 7.57 -37.67 7.03
C ASP A 220 6.41 -36.97 6.33
N PHE A 221 5.54 -36.32 7.10
CA PHE A 221 4.47 -35.49 6.55
C PHE A 221 5.02 -34.33 5.71
N MET A 222 6.04 -33.62 6.18
CA MET A 222 6.68 -32.55 5.43
C MET A 222 7.35 -33.07 4.16
N ARG A 223 8.01 -34.24 4.25
CA ARG A 223 8.73 -34.83 3.12
C ARG A 223 7.78 -35.38 2.05
N SER A 224 6.72 -36.09 2.46
CA SER A 224 5.74 -36.69 1.54
C SER A 224 4.72 -35.69 1.01
N ASN A 225 4.27 -34.74 1.86
CA ASN A 225 3.17 -33.82 1.56
C ASN A 225 3.59 -32.34 1.49
N GLY A 226 4.89 -32.01 1.53
CA GLY A 226 5.37 -30.63 1.54
C GLY A 226 4.85 -29.81 0.35
N PHE A 227 4.80 -30.40 -0.84
CA PHE A 227 4.23 -29.78 -2.03
C PHE A 227 2.73 -29.47 -1.88
N TYR A 228 1.96 -30.45 -1.36
CA TYR A 228 0.53 -30.26 -1.09
C TYR A 228 0.27 -29.22 0.01
N LEU A 229 1.17 -29.12 0.99
CA LEU A 229 1.09 -28.10 2.04
C LEU A 229 1.25 -26.68 1.48
N VAL A 230 2.21 -26.48 0.59
CA VAL A 230 2.38 -25.18 -0.10
C VAL A 230 1.16 -24.84 -0.94
N ILE A 231 0.63 -25.80 -1.70
CA ILE A 231 -0.60 -25.61 -2.48
C ILE A 231 -1.79 -25.34 -1.55
N GLY A 232 -1.91 -26.08 -0.43
CA GLY A 232 -2.97 -25.90 0.56
C GLY A 232 -2.95 -24.51 1.19
N ILE A 233 -1.77 -24.01 1.57
CA ILE A 233 -1.59 -22.63 2.06
C ILE A 233 -1.99 -21.62 0.97
N GLY A 234 -1.51 -21.80 -0.25
CA GLY A 234 -1.88 -20.95 -1.38
C GLY A 234 -3.40 -20.92 -1.62
N LEU A 235 -4.03 -22.10 -1.60
CA LEU A 235 -5.48 -22.24 -1.75
C LEU A 235 -6.23 -21.59 -0.57
N ALA A 236 -5.77 -21.80 0.66
CA ALA A 236 -6.35 -21.16 1.84
C ALA A 236 -6.30 -19.64 1.77
N VAL A 237 -5.15 -19.07 1.38
CA VAL A 237 -5.00 -17.62 1.16
C VAL A 237 -5.93 -17.14 0.03
N PHE A 238 -6.02 -17.90 -1.06
CA PHE A 238 -6.92 -17.58 -2.17
C PHE A 238 -8.40 -17.60 -1.74
N LEU A 239 -8.82 -18.64 -1.03
CA LEU A 239 -10.19 -18.77 -0.50
C LEU A 239 -10.50 -17.69 0.54
N PHE A 240 -9.55 -17.38 1.42
CA PHE A 240 -9.67 -16.29 2.39
C PHE A 240 -9.85 -14.94 1.70
N ASN A 241 -9.04 -14.64 0.68
CA ASN A 241 -9.19 -13.41 -0.10
C ASN A 241 -10.55 -13.36 -0.82
N ARG A 242 -11.02 -14.49 -1.35
CA ARG A 242 -12.33 -14.57 -1.98
C ARG A 242 -13.47 -14.40 -0.97
N TRP A 243 -13.33 -14.96 0.21
CA TRP A 243 -14.27 -14.77 1.32
C TRP A 243 -14.36 -13.31 1.75
N LEU A 244 -13.24 -12.57 1.76
CA LEU A 244 -13.18 -11.13 2.05
C LEU A 244 -13.75 -10.24 0.93
N GLN A 245 -13.98 -10.76 -0.29
CA GLN A 245 -14.64 -9.99 -1.34
C GLN A 245 -16.11 -9.71 -1.02
N ASN A 246 -16.75 -10.55 -0.23
CA ASN A 246 -18.09 -10.29 0.27
C ASN A 246 -18.07 -9.19 1.32
N ALA A 247 -18.87 -8.12 1.10
CA ALA A 247 -18.90 -6.94 1.95
C ALA A 247 -19.25 -7.26 3.43
N ASN A 248 -20.16 -8.22 3.67
CA ASN A 248 -20.53 -8.64 5.03
C ASN A 248 -19.38 -9.33 5.76
N ASN A 249 -18.67 -10.23 5.07
CA ASN A 249 -17.54 -10.94 5.64
C ASN A 249 -16.36 -10.00 5.92
N ARG A 250 -16.09 -9.08 4.98
CA ARG A 250 -15.08 -8.03 5.16
C ARG A 250 -15.41 -7.14 6.35
N ARG A 251 -16.69 -6.76 6.55
CA ARG A 251 -17.14 -5.97 7.70
C ARG A 251 -16.95 -6.74 9.02
N ARG A 252 -17.25 -8.05 9.05
CA ARG A 252 -17.00 -8.93 10.22
C ARG A 252 -15.52 -9.01 10.54
N TRP A 253 -14.69 -9.21 9.54
CA TRP A 253 -13.23 -9.26 9.68
C TRP A 253 -12.65 -7.96 10.22
N HIS A 254 -13.05 -6.80 9.64
CA HIS A 254 -12.60 -5.50 10.12
C HIS A 254 -13.06 -5.23 11.56
N ARG A 255 -14.25 -5.69 11.95
CA ARG A 255 -14.72 -5.59 13.34
C ARG A 255 -13.89 -6.47 14.27
N LEU A 256 -13.54 -7.67 13.85
CA LEU A 256 -12.65 -8.56 14.61
C LEU A 256 -11.25 -7.94 14.77
N GLN A 257 -10.68 -7.39 13.71
CA GLN A 257 -9.40 -6.67 13.78
C GLN A 257 -9.41 -5.58 14.86
N LEU A 258 -10.48 -4.78 14.94
CA LEU A 258 -10.59 -3.71 15.94
C LEU A 258 -10.68 -4.23 17.39
N ARG A 259 -11.09 -5.49 17.61
CA ARG A 259 -11.17 -6.11 18.95
C ARG A 259 -9.84 -6.67 19.44
N LEU A 260 -8.94 -7.03 18.55
CA LEU A 260 -7.63 -7.55 18.92
C LEU A 260 -6.76 -6.44 19.52
N PRO A 261 -6.04 -6.68 20.63
CA PRO A 261 -5.37 -5.61 21.37
C PRO A 261 -4.30 -4.89 20.53
N LEU A 262 -3.38 -5.59 19.90
CA LEU A 262 -2.31 -5.00 19.08
C LEU A 262 -2.81 -4.59 17.69
N VAL A 263 -3.47 -5.52 16.98
CA VAL A 263 -3.97 -5.29 15.62
C VAL A 263 -5.02 -4.18 15.61
N GLY A 264 -5.88 -4.13 16.65
CA GLY A 264 -6.91 -3.10 16.78
C GLY A 264 -6.31 -1.71 17.05
N LYS A 265 -5.24 -1.63 17.84
CA LYS A 265 -4.53 -0.36 18.09
C LYS A 265 -3.89 0.15 16.80
N LEU A 266 -3.19 -0.70 16.05
CA LEU A 266 -2.63 -0.36 14.75
C LEU A 266 -3.70 0.02 13.72
N SER A 267 -4.75 -0.79 13.60
CA SER A 267 -5.84 -0.52 12.62
C SER A 267 -6.53 0.81 12.90
N ARG A 268 -6.84 1.11 14.16
CA ARG A 268 -7.38 2.42 14.55
C ARG A 268 -6.40 3.54 14.25
N GLY A 269 -5.14 3.38 14.64
CA GLY A 269 -4.10 4.38 14.41
C GLY A 269 -3.94 4.71 12.92
N PHE A 270 -3.73 3.70 12.06
CA PHE A 270 -3.59 3.91 10.62
C PHE A 270 -4.81 4.58 9.97
N ASN A 271 -6.01 4.17 10.33
CA ASN A 271 -7.22 4.75 9.78
C ASN A 271 -7.47 6.16 10.30
N THR A 272 -7.15 6.43 11.58
CA THR A 272 -7.25 7.78 12.16
C THR A 272 -6.22 8.71 11.53
N ALA A 273 -4.96 8.30 11.39
CA ALA A 273 -3.93 9.11 10.76
C ALA A 273 -4.31 9.50 9.31
N ARG A 274 -4.80 8.53 8.52
CA ARG A 274 -5.29 8.81 7.17
C ARG A 274 -6.45 9.78 7.16
N PHE A 275 -7.42 9.57 8.03
CA PHE A 275 -8.58 10.44 8.17
C PHE A 275 -8.15 11.87 8.55
N THR A 276 -7.40 12.05 9.64
CA THR A 276 -7.00 13.37 10.13
C THR A 276 -6.09 14.11 9.16
N ARG A 277 -5.13 13.41 8.53
CA ARG A 277 -4.25 14.02 7.53
C ARG A 277 -5.05 14.48 6.30
N THR A 278 -5.96 13.64 5.79
CA THR A 278 -6.81 14.00 4.66
C THR A 278 -7.71 15.18 5.00
N PHE A 279 -8.33 15.14 6.18
CA PHE A 279 -9.21 16.21 6.63
C PHE A 279 -8.46 17.53 6.83
N SER A 280 -7.22 17.47 7.38
CA SER A 280 -6.34 18.63 7.51
C SER A 280 -6.01 19.26 6.15
N ILE A 281 -5.59 18.45 5.16
CA ILE A 281 -5.24 18.94 3.82
C ILE A 281 -6.45 19.59 3.14
N LEU A 282 -7.61 18.95 3.18
CA LEU A 282 -8.83 19.47 2.56
C LEU A 282 -9.32 20.75 3.25
N SER A 283 -9.24 20.81 4.59
CA SER A 283 -9.60 22.02 5.35
C SER A 283 -8.66 23.18 5.01
N ALA A 284 -7.37 22.92 4.88
CA ALA A 284 -6.37 23.91 4.49
C ALA A 284 -6.53 24.38 3.04
N ALA A 285 -7.08 23.52 2.16
CA ALA A 285 -7.46 23.88 0.81
C ALA A 285 -8.84 24.58 0.72
N SER A 286 -9.42 24.99 1.85
CA SER A 286 -10.72 25.65 1.94
C SER A 286 -11.90 24.82 1.39
N VAL A 287 -11.76 23.48 1.37
CA VAL A 287 -12.86 22.60 1.01
C VAL A 287 -13.96 22.68 2.09
N PRO A 288 -15.24 22.78 1.72
CA PRO A 288 -16.34 22.79 2.69
C PRO A 288 -16.25 21.59 3.64
N VAL A 289 -16.46 21.84 4.95
CA VAL A 289 -16.26 20.86 6.04
C VAL A 289 -16.98 19.54 5.78
N LEU A 290 -18.22 19.58 5.31
CA LEU A 290 -19.02 18.37 5.03
C LEU A 290 -18.42 17.53 3.90
N GLU A 291 -17.92 18.19 2.86
CA GLU A 291 -17.26 17.52 1.74
C GLU A 291 -15.90 16.98 2.15
N ALA A 292 -15.12 17.76 2.89
CA ALA A 292 -13.84 17.33 3.45
C ALA A 292 -14.02 16.10 4.37
N LEU A 293 -15.08 16.06 5.20
CA LEU A 293 -15.44 14.91 6.03
C LEU A 293 -15.78 13.67 5.17
N ARG A 294 -16.59 13.84 4.12
CA ARG A 294 -16.96 12.76 3.20
C ARG A 294 -15.72 12.14 2.54
N ILE A 295 -14.88 12.96 1.92
CA ILE A 295 -13.67 12.52 1.22
C ILE A 295 -12.69 11.88 2.20
N SER A 296 -12.52 12.47 3.39
CA SER A 296 -11.67 11.89 4.45
C SER A 296 -12.20 10.55 4.97
N GLY A 297 -13.51 10.33 4.95
CA GLY A 297 -14.12 9.05 5.24
C GLY A 297 -13.79 7.97 4.22
N GLU A 298 -13.66 8.33 2.95
CA GLU A 298 -13.40 7.36 1.86
C GLU A 298 -11.98 6.78 1.89
N VAL A 299 -11.00 7.52 2.43
CA VAL A 299 -9.62 7.00 2.61
C VAL A 299 -9.50 6.04 3.78
N VAL A 300 -10.49 5.96 4.66
CA VAL A 300 -10.57 5.01 5.76
C VAL A 300 -10.84 3.61 5.20
N THR A 301 -9.90 2.70 5.38
CA THR A 301 -10.00 1.33 4.84
C THR A 301 -10.82 0.40 5.71
N ASN A 302 -10.87 0.65 7.02
CA ASN A 302 -11.67 -0.13 7.96
C ASN A 302 -13.16 0.27 7.86
N LEU A 303 -14.02 -0.64 7.40
CA LEU A 303 -15.43 -0.35 7.13
C LEU A 303 -16.19 0.19 8.35
N PRO A 304 -16.13 -0.41 9.56
CA PRO A 304 -16.73 0.17 10.78
C PRO A 304 -16.30 1.61 11.07
N MET A 305 -15.03 1.95 10.86
CA MET A 305 -14.55 3.33 11.07
C MET A 305 -15.03 4.26 9.94
N ARG A 306 -15.08 3.77 8.71
CA ARG A 306 -15.64 4.50 7.57
C ARG A 306 -17.12 4.83 7.79
N ASP A 307 -17.92 3.85 8.25
CA ASP A 307 -19.32 4.05 8.60
C ASP A 307 -19.45 5.10 9.70
N ALA A 308 -18.59 5.05 10.74
CA ALA A 308 -18.60 6.03 11.82
C ALA A 308 -18.30 7.47 11.35
N VAL A 309 -17.43 7.66 10.34
CA VAL A 309 -17.21 8.98 9.73
C VAL A 309 -18.45 9.42 8.94
N ALA A 310 -19.07 8.51 8.19
CA ALA A 310 -20.29 8.81 7.44
C ALA A 310 -21.45 9.21 8.36
N ASP A 311 -21.63 8.50 9.48
CA ASP A 311 -22.61 8.84 10.51
C ASP A 311 -22.30 10.19 11.17
N ALA A 312 -21.02 10.48 11.42
CA ALA A 312 -20.59 11.79 11.94
C ALA A 312 -20.91 12.91 10.93
N ALA A 313 -20.63 12.71 9.65
CA ALA A 313 -20.94 13.69 8.60
C ALA A 313 -22.46 13.97 8.50
N ALA A 314 -23.31 12.96 8.67
CA ALA A 314 -24.75 13.14 8.72
C ALA A 314 -25.18 14.04 9.89
N ARG A 315 -24.64 13.80 11.09
CA ARG A 315 -24.92 14.63 12.28
C ARG A 315 -24.37 16.06 12.15
N VAL A 316 -23.20 16.23 11.56
CA VAL A 316 -22.63 17.56 11.31
C VAL A 316 -23.50 18.34 10.32
N ARG A 317 -24.08 17.67 9.33
CA ARG A 317 -25.06 18.29 8.43
C ARG A 317 -26.29 18.80 9.17
N GLU A 318 -26.69 18.14 10.27
CA GLU A 318 -27.78 18.54 11.14
C GLU A 318 -27.36 19.61 12.18
N GLY A 319 -26.12 20.09 12.13
CA GLY A 319 -25.59 21.14 13.00
C GLY A 319 -24.88 20.64 14.26
N ALA A 320 -24.64 19.33 14.38
CA ALA A 320 -23.87 18.82 15.50
C ALA A 320 -22.37 19.11 15.34
N ALA A 321 -21.65 19.29 16.46
CA ALA A 321 -20.21 19.47 16.47
C ALA A 321 -19.46 18.24 15.93
N ILE A 322 -18.41 18.44 15.16
CA ILE A 322 -17.61 17.40 14.49
C ILE A 322 -17.01 16.45 15.53
N GLY A 323 -16.28 17.01 16.51
CA GLY A 323 -15.62 16.22 17.55
C GLY A 323 -16.62 15.37 18.35
N ARG A 324 -17.78 15.95 18.74
CA ARG A 324 -18.85 15.22 19.42
C ARG A 324 -19.40 14.09 18.54
N SER A 325 -19.61 14.33 17.26
CA SER A 325 -20.18 13.36 16.32
C SER A 325 -19.26 12.16 16.13
N LEU A 326 -17.94 12.37 16.02
CA LEU A 326 -16.94 11.31 15.92
C LEU A 326 -16.80 10.50 17.21
N SER A 327 -16.94 11.16 18.39
CA SER A 327 -16.77 10.52 19.70
C SER A 327 -17.79 9.42 19.99
N VAL A 328 -18.99 9.51 19.42
CA VAL A 328 -20.08 8.53 19.60
C VAL A 328 -19.65 7.11 19.20
N SER A 329 -18.83 6.98 18.19
CA SER A 329 -18.37 5.68 17.68
C SER A 329 -17.39 4.98 18.63
N LYS A 330 -16.68 5.70 19.48
CA LYS A 330 -15.57 5.23 20.34
C LYS A 330 -14.44 4.53 19.54
N LEU A 331 -14.35 4.79 18.24
CA LEU A 331 -13.34 4.17 17.37
C LEU A 331 -12.11 5.05 17.15
N PHE A 332 -12.23 6.33 17.39
CA PHE A 332 -11.15 7.32 17.24
C PHE A 332 -10.45 7.57 18.58
N PRO A 333 -9.11 7.79 18.58
CA PRO A 333 -8.36 8.10 19.79
C PRO A 333 -8.89 9.37 20.47
N PRO A 334 -8.96 9.39 21.82
CA PRO A 334 -9.48 10.55 22.58
C PRO A 334 -8.74 11.85 22.27
N MET A 335 -7.41 11.79 22.10
CA MET A 335 -6.58 12.97 21.79
C MET A 335 -6.98 13.60 20.45
N THR A 336 -7.22 12.77 19.42
CA THR A 336 -7.68 13.24 18.10
C THR A 336 -9.01 13.97 18.21
N ILE A 337 -9.97 13.38 18.95
CA ILE A 337 -11.29 13.98 19.16
C ILE A 337 -11.16 15.31 19.92
N HIS A 338 -10.31 15.36 20.94
CA HIS A 338 -10.08 16.58 21.72
C HIS A 338 -9.52 17.71 20.88
N LEU A 339 -8.51 17.44 20.03
CA LEU A 339 -7.93 18.43 19.13
C LEU A 339 -8.94 18.94 18.08
N ILE A 340 -9.76 18.03 17.52
CA ILE A 340 -10.82 18.42 16.58
C ILE A 340 -11.85 19.31 17.29
N SER A 341 -12.32 18.94 18.49
CA SER A 341 -13.29 19.73 19.24
C SER A 341 -12.74 21.11 19.65
N SER A 342 -11.47 21.17 20.05
CA SER A 342 -10.79 22.42 20.40
C SER A 342 -10.64 23.32 19.16
N GLY A 343 -10.26 22.76 18.02
CA GLY A 343 -10.15 23.50 16.75
C GLY A 343 -11.49 24.03 16.26
N GLU A 344 -12.55 23.23 16.42
CA GLU A 344 -13.92 23.64 16.06
C GLU A 344 -14.40 24.79 16.93
N SER A 345 -14.20 24.72 18.25
CA SER A 345 -14.64 25.76 19.19
C SER A 345 -13.83 27.05 19.10
N SER A 346 -12.55 26.97 18.74
CA SER A 346 -11.66 28.14 18.58
C SER A 346 -11.64 28.74 17.17
N GLY A 347 -12.33 28.14 16.21
CA GLY A 347 -12.26 28.55 14.80
C GLY A 347 -10.91 28.22 14.12
N GLN A 348 -10.05 27.41 14.75
CA GLN A 348 -8.73 27.01 14.23
C GLN A 348 -8.68 25.54 13.88
N LEU A 349 -9.74 25.05 13.19
CA LEU A 349 -9.89 23.63 12.87
C LEU A 349 -8.72 23.10 12.03
N GLU A 350 -8.25 23.88 11.06
CA GLU A 350 -7.11 23.50 10.19
C GLU A 350 -5.86 23.20 11.02
N ASN A 351 -5.43 24.14 11.86
CA ASN A 351 -4.23 23.99 12.68
C ASN A 351 -4.31 22.81 13.65
N MET A 352 -5.51 22.58 14.24
CA MET A 352 -5.72 21.50 15.20
C MET A 352 -5.79 20.13 14.50
N LEU A 353 -6.35 20.07 13.29
CA LEU A 353 -6.32 18.87 12.45
C LEU A 353 -4.90 18.49 12.02
N GLU A 354 -4.06 19.47 11.65
CA GLU A 354 -2.66 19.22 11.32
C GLU A 354 -1.90 18.65 12.52
N ARG A 355 -2.07 19.26 13.70
CA ARG A 355 -1.48 18.74 14.94
C ARG A 355 -1.99 17.34 15.29
N ALA A 356 -3.28 17.07 15.09
CA ALA A 356 -3.85 15.75 15.29
C ALA A 356 -3.25 14.70 14.34
N ALA A 357 -3.06 15.07 13.06
CA ALA A 357 -2.44 14.21 12.08
C ALA A 357 -0.98 13.88 12.45
N ILE A 358 -0.17 14.90 12.76
CA ILE A 358 1.24 14.72 13.16
C ILE A 358 1.35 13.88 14.44
N ALA A 359 0.51 14.14 15.43
CA ALA A 359 0.51 13.37 16.68
C ALA A 359 0.19 11.89 16.43
N GLN A 360 -0.81 11.64 15.58
CA GLN A 360 -1.22 10.28 15.26
C GLN A 360 -0.18 9.52 14.41
N GLU A 361 0.50 10.21 13.48
CA GLU A 361 1.60 9.64 12.69
C GLU A 361 2.79 9.26 13.60
N ARG A 362 3.16 10.13 14.54
CA ARG A 362 4.23 9.83 15.52
C ARG A 362 3.87 8.66 16.44
N GLU A 363 2.63 8.58 16.90
CA GLU A 363 2.17 7.45 17.73
C GLU A 363 2.25 6.14 16.94
N LEU A 364 1.89 6.15 15.66
CA LEU A 364 2.03 5.00 14.77
C LEU A 364 3.48 4.59 14.54
N ASP A 365 4.36 5.56 14.26
CA ASP A 365 5.79 5.32 14.10
C ASP A 365 6.35 4.61 15.33
N GLY A 366 6.08 5.12 16.53
CA GLY A 366 6.53 4.50 17.77
C GLY A 366 5.98 3.08 17.99
N LEU A 367 4.72 2.83 17.63
CA LEU A 367 4.13 1.49 17.72
C LEU A 367 4.76 0.52 16.72
N LEU A 368 5.02 0.95 15.50
CA LEU A 368 5.69 0.13 14.48
C LEU A 368 7.12 -0.19 14.88
N ASP A 369 7.88 0.79 15.34
CA ASP A 369 9.26 0.60 15.80
C ASP A 369 9.32 -0.38 16.97
N ALA A 370 8.40 -0.26 17.95
CA ALA A 370 8.32 -1.19 19.08
C ALA A 370 7.96 -2.63 18.61
N MET A 371 7.01 -2.77 17.70
CA MET A 371 6.61 -4.10 17.19
C MET A 371 7.73 -4.76 16.39
N VAL A 372 8.37 -4.01 15.51
CA VAL A 372 9.49 -4.52 14.71
C VAL A 372 10.68 -4.86 15.60
N GLY A 373 10.98 -4.02 16.60
CA GLY A 373 12.04 -4.25 17.55
C GLY A 373 11.85 -5.54 18.37
N LEU A 374 10.60 -5.90 18.68
CA LEU A 374 10.28 -7.14 19.41
C LEU A 374 10.28 -8.40 18.54
N LEU A 375 10.10 -8.26 17.21
CA LEU A 375 10.07 -9.41 16.30
C LEU A 375 11.41 -10.17 16.29
N GLY A 376 12.55 -9.48 16.31
CA GLY A 376 13.87 -10.10 16.31
C GLY A 376 14.09 -11.03 17.51
N PRO A 377 14.02 -10.54 18.75
CA PRO A 377 14.14 -11.37 19.96
C PRO A 377 13.12 -12.52 20.00
N LEU A 378 11.87 -12.27 19.59
CA LEU A 378 10.83 -13.31 19.57
C LEU A 378 11.18 -14.44 18.60
N LEU A 379 11.68 -14.11 17.40
CA LEU A 379 12.11 -15.10 16.41
C LEU A 379 13.29 -15.93 16.92
N ILE A 380 14.27 -15.29 17.57
CA ILE A 380 15.43 -15.99 18.12
C ILE A 380 15.01 -16.95 19.23
N VAL A 381 14.16 -16.52 20.17
CA VAL A 381 13.65 -17.38 21.25
C VAL A 381 12.83 -18.55 20.70
N THR A 382 11.91 -18.28 19.76
CA THR A 382 11.08 -19.31 19.13
C THR A 382 11.96 -20.34 18.41
N MET A 383 12.98 -19.89 17.69
CA MET A 383 13.90 -20.75 16.98
C MET A 383 14.74 -21.59 17.95
N GLY A 384 15.25 -20.97 19.01
CA GLY A 384 15.99 -21.68 20.06
C GLY A 384 15.15 -22.79 20.70
N LEU A 385 13.87 -22.51 20.98
CA LEU A 385 12.93 -23.52 21.48
C LEU A 385 12.67 -24.65 20.47
N PHE A 386 12.54 -24.34 19.18
CA PHE A 386 12.38 -25.34 18.13
C PHE A 386 13.60 -26.25 18.01
N VAL A 387 14.80 -25.66 17.92
CA VAL A 387 16.06 -26.43 17.85
C VAL A 387 16.26 -27.27 19.10
N MET A 388 16.01 -26.71 20.27
CA MET A 388 16.07 -27.40 21.54
C MET A 388 15.11 -28.61 21.55
N GLY A 389 13.88 -28.43 21.11
CA GLY A 389 12.88 -29.51 20.98
C GLY A 389 13.37 -30.66 20.08
N ILE A 390 13.99 -30.32 18.93
CA ILE A 390 14.57 -31.31 18.01
C ILE A 390 15.71 -32.07 18.70
N VAL A 391 16.63 -31.34 19.36
CA VAL A 391 17.77 -31.97 20.06
C VAL A 391 17.29 -32.88 21.19
N PHE A 392 16.34 -32.45 22.01
CA PHE A 392 15.76 -33.29 23.05
C PHE A 392 15.09 -34.55 22.49
N ALA A 393 14.31 -34.38 21.42
CA ALA A 393 13.63 -35.52 20.75
C ALA A 393 14.65 -36.56 20.19
N MET A 394 15.85 -36.12 19.84
CA MET A 394 16.92 -37.01 19.38
C MET A 394 17.74 -37.63 20.56
N LEU A 395 17.96 -36.90 21.65
CA LEU A 395 18.74 -37.38 22.77
C LEU A 395 17.98 -38.31 23.74
N LEU A 396 16.64 -38.07 23.88
CA LEU A 396 15.81 -38.86 24.82
C LEU A 396 15.89 -40.38 24.56
N PRO A 397 15.77 -40.88 23.32
CA PRO A 397 15.94 -42.28 23.04
C PRO A 397 17.36 -42.83 23.38
N ILE A 398 18.42 -41.98 23.21
CA ILE A 398 19.80 -42.39 23.54
C ILE A 398 19.94 -42.63 25.03
N PHE A 399 19.33 -41.77 25.84
CA PHE A 399 19.33 -41.93 27.30
C PHE A 399 18.56 -43.19 27.76
N GLU A 400 17.39 -43.45 27.14
CA GLU A 400 16.60 -44.67 27.45
C GLU A 400 17.34 -45.96 27.08
N MET A 401 18.05 -45.98 25.93
CA MET A 401 18.87 -47.16 25.57
C MET A 401 20.02 -47.38 26.57
N ASN A 402 20.66 -46.32 27.05
CA ASN A 402 21.76 -46.45 28.00
C ASN A 402 21.31 -46.99 29.38
N GLN A 403 20.03 -46.77 29.74
CA GLN A 403 19.40 -47.32 30.96
C GLN A 403 19.01 -48.82 30.83
N LEU A 404 18.82 -49.32 29.60
CA LEU A 404 18.48 -50.71 29.34
C LEU A 404 19.69 -51.67 29.29
N ILE A 405 20.90 -51.11 29.26
CA ILE A 405 22.19 -51.84 29.19
C ILE A 405 22.77 -52.05 30.60
N HIS A 406 22.21 -51.45 31.64
CA HIS A 406 22.51 -51.69 33.04
C HIS A 406 21.38 -52.42 33.73
#